data_40cfced146a3f3eb0c0ec1528483043c
#
_entry.id   40cfced146a3f3eb0c0ec1528483043c
#
_cell.length_a   1.000
_cell.length_b   1.000
_cell.length_c   1.000
_cell.angle_alpha   90.00
_cell.angle_beta   90.00
_cell.angle_gamma   90.00
#
_symmetry.space_group_name_H-M   'P 1'
#
loop_
_entity.id
_entity.type
_entity.pdbx_description
1 polymer ?
#
loop_
_entity_poly.entity_id
_entity_poly.type
_entity_poly.pdbx_seq_one_letter_code
_entity_poly.pdbx_strand_id
1 'polypeptide(L)'
;MSVFTHSGYGYSKTICKNTTIWFLKKHLSEHEIGNLEVTHKGLKRDGSWGYCDPIQDGYRIELQSGMKKDLYIRTLLHELIHVKQWVDGSLQFKRGNKMYYKDEYVNKTDYHNQPHEIEAFELESIIYQNYLEEQYGVTPDEVSFFYSNRLPSRYTGNINKEVL
;
A
#
# COMPACT_ATOMS: atom_id res chain seq x y z
N MET A 1 5.43 -9.21 19.35
CA MET A 1 3.98 -8.97 19.06
C MET A 1 3.87 -7.73 18.20
N SER A 2 3.17 -7.85 17.10
CA SER A 2 2.94 -6.70 16.20
C SER A 2 1.80 -5.84 16.75
N VAL A 3 2.01 -4.55 16.81
CA VAL A 3 1.00 -3.58 17.25
C VAL A 3 0.60 -2.72 16.04
N PHE A 4 -0.70 -2.62 15.82
CA PHE A 4 -1.27 -1.76 14.78
C PHE A 4 -1.96 -0.56 15.41
N THR A 5 -1.59 0.64 14.97
CA THR A 5 -2.21 1.89 15.36
C THR A 5 -2.57 2.73 14.14
N HIS A 6 -3.63 3.51 14.24
CA HIS A 6 -4.02 4.45 13.19
C HIS A 6 -4.47 5.77 13.80
N SER A 7 -4.25 6.87 13.07
CA SER A 7 -4.59 8.21 13.52
C SER A 7 -4.90 9.16 12.35
N GLY A 8 -5.39 10.34 12.66
CA GLY A 8 -5.70 11.39 11.69
C GLY A 8 -7.18 11.52 11.38
N TYR A 9 -7.50 12.31 10.36
CA TYR A 9 -8.87 12.63 9.95
C TYR A 9 -9.11 12.31 8.48
N GLY A 10 -10.38 12.25 8.08
CA GLY A 10 -10.76 12.09 6.68
C GLY A 10 -10.57 10.69 6.12
N TYR A 11 -10.79 9.66 6.94
CA TYR A 11 -10.74 8.27 6.52
C TYR A 11 -11.73 7.40 7.32
N SER A 12 -12.02 6.21 6.82
CA SER A 12 -12.78 5.20 7.56
C SER A 12 -11.87 4.36 8.43
N LYS A 13 -12.01 4.47 9.75
CA LYS A 13 -11.24 3.66 10.72
C LYS A 13 -11.47 2.16 10.52
N THR A 14 -12.69 1.76 10.22
CA THR A 14 -13.06 0.36 9.98
C THR A 14 -12.38 -0.19 8.74
N ILE A 15 -12.38 0.55 7.63
CA ILE A 15 -11.72 0.13 6.40
C ILE A 15 -10.21 0.05 6.60
N CYS A 16 -9.62 1.04 7.24
CA CYS A 16 -8.19 1.02 7.57
C CYS A 16 -7.80 -0.23 8.35
N LYS A 17 -8.52 -0.50 9.42
CA LYS A 17 -8.28 -1.65 10.30
C LYS A 17 -8.47 -2.97 9.56
N ASN A 18 -9.60 -3.14 8.88
CA ASN A 18 -9.93 -4.39 8.20
C ASN A 18 -8.96 -4.71 7.07
N THR A 19 -8.64 -3.72 6.24
CA THR A 19 -7.69 -3.88 5.13
C THR A 19 -6.30 -4.25 5.65
N THR A 20 -5.83 -3.53 6.66
CA THR A 20 -4.50 -3.79 7.25
C THR A 20 -4.43 -5.18 7.87
N ILE A 21 -5.39 -5.55 8.70
CA ILE A 21 -5.41 -6.88 9.35
C ILE A 21 -5.51 -8.00 8.32
N TRP A 22 -6.35 -7.84 7.30
CA TRP A 22 -6.46 -8.81 6.22
C TRP A 22 -5.10 -9.02 5.52
N PHE A 23 -4.43 -7.92 5.14
CA PHE A 23 -3.14 -7.99 4.48
C PHE A 23 -2.07 -8.65 5.35
N LEU A 24 -1.96 -8.25 6.61
CA LEU A 24 -0.98 -8.82 7.54
C LEU A 24 -1.19 -10.31 7.75
N LYS A 25 -2.42 -10.76 7.92
CA LYS A 25 -2.74 -12.17 8.07
C LYS A 25 -2.44 -12.98 6.82
N LYS A 26 -2.70 -12.42 5.66
CA LYS A 26 -2.55 -13.14 4.39
C LYS A 26 -1.11 -13.18 3.87
N HIS A 27 -0.37 -12.10 4.05
CA HIS A 27 0.92 -11.92 3.41
C HIS A 27 2.12 -11.84 4.37
N LEU A 28 1.89 -11.61 5.65
CA LEU A 28 2.95 -11.40 6.66
C LEU A 28 2.74 -12.20 7.94
N SER A 29 1.89 -13.22 7.94
CA SER A 29 1.58 -14.03 9.13
C SER A 29 2.81 -14.70 9.77
N GLU A 30 3.81 -15.04 8.96
CA GLU A 30 5.04 -15.68 9.39
C GLU A 30 6.12 -14.72 9.89
N HIS A 31 5.83 -13.40 9.89
CA HIS A 31 6.79 -12.36 10.20
C HIS A 31 6.36 -11.53 11.40
N GLU A 32 7.33 -11.19 12.24
CA GLU A 32 7.15 -10.14 13.25
C GLU A 32 7.54 -8.80 12.63
N ILE A 33 6.57 -7.90 12.50
CA ILE A 33 6.78 -6.59 11.88
C ILE A 33 6.98 -5.46 12.90
N GLY A 34 6.89 -5.77 14.20
CA GLY A 34 6.93 -4.73 15.22
C GLY A 34 5.67 -3.85 15.21
N ASN A 35 5.86 -2.55 15.36
CA ASN A 35 4.77 -1.58 15.30
C ASN A 35 4.46 -1.20 13.86
N LEU A 36 3.18 -1.16 13.52
CA LEU A 36 2.71 -0.59 12.26
C LEU A 36 1.81 0.61 12.56
N GLU A 37 2.27 1.79 12.17
CA GLU A 37 1.52 3.02 12.30
C GLU A 37 0.96 3.46 10.95
N VAL A 38 -0.35 3.75 10.90
CA VAL A 38 -0.99 4.34 9.73
C VAL A 38 -1.53 5.71 10.09
N THR A 39 -0.97 6.75 9.49
CA THR A 39 -1.34 8.14 9.75
C THR A 39 -1.99 8.76 8.52
N HIS A 40 -3.07 9.52 8.74
CA HIS A 40 -3.82 10.19 7.69
C HIS A 40 -3.63 11.69 7.81
N LYS A 41 -3.14 12.31 6.74
CA LYS A 41 -2.85 13.76 6.71
C LYS A 41 -2.86 14.33 5.28
N GLY A 42 -2.73 15.63 5.15
CA GLY A 42 -2.63 16.27 3.84
C GLY A 42 -1.27 16.04 3.18
N LEU A 43 -1.25 15.30 2.07
CA LEU A 43 -0.05 15.00 1.28
C LEU A 43 -0.08 15.61 -0.12
N LYS A 44 -1.13 16.35 -0.46
CA LYS A 44 -1.32 16.89 -1.82
C LYS A 44 -0.18 17.79 -2.30
N ARG A 45 0.49 18.46 -1.38
CA ARG A 45 1.63 19.33 -1.70
C ARG A 45 2.82 18.57 -2.28
N ASP A 46 2.97 17.30 -1.87
CA ASP A 46 4.06 16.44 -2.28
C ASP A 46 3.76 15.65 -3.56
N GLY A 47 2.52 15.77 -4.07
CA GLY A 47 2.06 15.03 -5.25
C GLY A 47 1.91 13.53 -5.03
N SER A 48 1.89 13.08 -3.78
CA SER A 48 1.75 11.67 -3.44
C SER A 48 0.44 11.38 -2.70
N TRP A 49 -0.04 10.14 -2.83
CA TRP A 49 -1.19 9.63 -2.10
C TRP A 49 -0.80 8.85 -0.84
N GLY A 50 0.42 8.37 -0.77
CA GLY A 50 0.93 7.63 0.38
C GLY A 50 2.44 7.53 0.40
N TYR A 51 2.96 7.18 1.57
CA TYR A 51 4.37 6.88 1.84
C TYR A 51 4.47 5.72 2.81
N CYS A 52 5.53 4.92 2.68
CA CYS A 52 5.88 3.90 3.64
C CYS A 52 7.37 4.00 3.98
N ASP A 53 7.66 4.16 5.25
CA ASP A 53 9.03 4.25 5.77
C ASP A 53 9.23 3.32 6.96
N PRO A 54 10.40 2.67 7.07
CA PRO A 54 10.79 2.01 8.30
C PRO A 54 11.04 3.05 9.40
N ILE A 55 10.61 2.70 10.61
CA ILE A 55 10.88 3.46 11.84
C ILE A 55 11.62 2.56 12.83
N GLN A 56 12.04 3.12 13.98
CA GLN A 56 12.86 2.40 14.94
C GLN A 56 12.30 1.01 15.31
N ASP A 57 10.99 0.93 15.57
CA ASP A 57 10.35 -0.27 16.07
C ASP A 57 9.35 -0.90 15.08
N GLY A 58 9.46 -0.59 13.79
CA GLY A 58 8.53 -1.10 12.80
C GLY A 58 8.42 -0.24 11.55
N TYR A 59 7.20 0.09 11.15
CA TYR A 59 6.93 0.81 9.89
C TYR A 59 5.86 1.87 10.10
N ARG A 60 5.97 2.95 9.33
CA ARG A 60 4.96 4.00 9.26
C ARG A 60 4.45 4.13 7.83
N ILE A 61 3.14 4.12 7.70
CA ILE A 61 2.43 4.46 6.47
C ILE A 61 1.76 5.82 6.69
N GLU A 62 1.94 6.72 5.75
CA GLU A 62 1.22 8.00 5.68
C GLU A 62 0.31 7.98 4.47
N LEU A 63 -0.96 8.32 4.65
CA LEU A 63 -1.97 8.34 3.60
C LEU A 63 -2.62 9.71 3.50
N GLN A 64 -2.89 10.15 2.26
CA GLN A 64 -3.66 11.35 2.00
C GLN A 64 -5.05 11.25 2.62
N SER A 65 -5.45 12.25 3.39
CA SER A 65 -6.81 12.36 3.95
C SER A 65 -7.85 12.62 2.88
N GLY A 66 -9.07 12.13 3.09
CA GLY A 66 -10.22 12.45 2.23
C GLY A 66 -10.25 11.74 0.89
N MET A 67 -9.48 10.68 0.71
CA MET A 67 -9.57 9.83 -0.47
C MET A 67 -10.92 9.10 -0.54
N LYS A 68 -11.41 8.87 -1.75
CA LYS A 68 -12.53 7.96 -1.98
C LYS A 68 -12.16 6.55 -1.55
N LYS A 69 -13.13 5.77 -1.14
CA LYS A 69 -12.96 4.43 -0.54
C LYS A 69 -12.06 3.50 -1.38
N ASP A 70 -12.32 3.42 -2.66
CA ASP A 70 -11.60 2.57 -3.59
C ASP A 70 -10.12 2.98 -3.75
N LEU A 71 -9.86 4.26 -3.97
CA LEU A 71 -8.51 4.80 -4.03
C LEU A 71 -7.79 4.62 -2.68
N TYR A 72 -8.50 4.83 -1.58
CA TYR A 72 -7.97 4.62 -0.25
C TYR A 72 -7.49 3.18 -0.03
N ILE A 73 -8.33 2.20 -0.32
CA ILE A 73 -7.98 0.77 -0.16
C ILE A 73 -6.77 0.42 -1.02
N ARG A 74 -6.76 0.83 -2.28
CA ARG A 74 -5.65 0.55 -3.20
C ARG A 74 -4.35 1.18 -2.73
N THR A 75 -4.40 2.45 -2.31
CA THR A 75 -3.22 3.14 -1.79
C THR A 75 -2.70 2.48 -0.52
N LEU A 76 -3.59 2.13 0.41
CA LEU A 76 -3.19 1.41 1.62
C LEU A 76 -2.54 0.06 1.31
N LEU A 77 -3.11 -0.71 0.40
CA LEU A 77 -2.53 -1.99 -0.03
C LEU A 77 -1.16 -1.80 -0.69
N HIS A 78 -1.00 -0.76 -1.50
CA HIS A 78 0.28 -0.41 -2.11
C HIS A 78 1.36 -0.14 -1.05
N GLU A 79 1.05 0.67 -0.05
CA GLU A 79 2.00 0.96 1.03
C GLU A 79 2.28 -0.28 1.91
N LEU A 80 1.29 -1.15 2.10
CA LEU A 80 1.49 -2.42 2.79
C LEU A 80 2.39 -3.39 2.00
N ILE A 81 2.38 -3.33 0.67
CA ILE A 81 3.33 -4.07 -0.15
C ILE A 81 4.76 -3.58 0.12
N HIS A 82 4.97 -2.28 0.29
CA HIS A 82 6.29 -1.77 0.70
C HIS A 82 6.70 -2.27 2.08
N VAL A 83 5.78 -2.34 3.04
CA VAL A 83 6.07 -3.00 4.34
C VAL A 83 6.58 -4.42 4.10
N LYS A 84 5.90 -5.19 3.23
CA LYS A 84 6.32 -6.55 2.89
C LYS A 84 7.73 -6.58 2.28
N GLN A 85 8.03 -5.66 1.36
CA GLN A 85 9.36 -5.58 0.74
C GLN A 85 10.47 -5.28 1.76
N TRP A 86 10.19 -4.45 2.76
CA TRP A 86 11.12 -4.22 3.87
C TRP A 86 11.27 -5.45 4.76
N VAL A 87 10.16 -6.08 5.11
CA VAL A 87 10.13 -7.24 6.02
C VAL A 87 10.83 -8.45 5.41
N ASP A 88 10.62 -8.73 4.14
CA ASP A 88 11.26 -9.87 3.46
C ASP A 88 12.70 -9.59 2.98
N GLY A 89 13.18 -8.37 3.20
CA GLY A 89 14.53 -7.97 2.85
C GLY A 89 14.75 -7.60 1.38
N SER A 90 13.70 -7.54 0.57
CA SER A 90 13.79 -7.05 -0.83
C SER A 90 14.24 -5.60 -0.86
N LEU A 91 13.69 -4.77 0.04
CA LEU A 91 14.17 -3.41 0.30
C LEU A 91 15.08 -3.39 1.52
N GLN A 92 16.21 -2.70 1.41
CA GLN A 92 17.16 -2.54 2.50
C GLN A 92 17.88 -1.19 2.42
N PHE A 93 18.25 -0.64 3.57
CA PHE A 93 19.25 0.42 3.62
C PHE A 93 20.65 -0.19 3.73
N LYS A 94 21.56 0.28 2.88
CA LYS A 94 22.98 -0.11 2.91
C LYS A 94 23.85 1.14 2.73
N ARG A 95 25.09 1.11 3.23
CA ARG A 95 26.17 2.08 2.96
C ARG A 95 25.69 3.54 2.98
N GLY A 96 25.49 4.11 4.17
CA GLY A 96 25.12 5.51 4.33
C GLY A 96 23.65 5.81 4.02
N ASN A 97 22.76 4.92 4.42
CA ASN A 97 21.29 5.05 4.25
C ASN A 97 20.83 5.12 2.79
N LYS A 98 21.57 4.51 1.89
CA LYS A 98 21.13 4.32 0.51
C LYS A 98 20.18 3.14 0.41
N MET A 99 19.10 3.32 -0.31
CA MET A 99 18.10 2.28 -0.51
C MET A 99 18.54 1.33 -1.64
N TYR A 100 18.40 0.03 -1.38
CA TYR A 100 18.64 -1.05 -2.33
C TYR A 100 17.40 -1.93 -2.43
N TYR A 101 17.10 -2.38 -3.64
CA TYR A 101 16.05 -3.36 -3.92
C TYR A 101 16.70 -4.58 -4.57
N LYS A 102 16.54 -5.75 -3.95
CA LYS A 102 17.19 -7.01 -4.39
C LYS A 102 18.68 -6.82 -4.72
N ASP A 103 19.38 -6.15 -3.81
CA ASP A 103 20.81 -5.83 -3.88
C ASP A 103 21.24 -4.81 -4.95
N GLU A 104 20.29 -4.22 -5.69
CA GLU A 104 20.55 -3.15 -6.64
C GLU A 104 20.24 -1.77 -6.04
N TYR A 105 21.11 -0.79 -6.29
CA TYR A 105 20.91 0.57 -5.83
C TYR A 105 19.68 1.20 -6.48
N VAL A 106 18.78 1.75 -5.66
CA VAL A 106 17.60 2.44 -6.14
C VAL A 106 17.93 3.90 -6.46
N ASN A 107 17.86 4.25 -7.75
CA ASN A 107 17.95 5.63 -8.18
C ASN A 107 16.62 6.34 -7.92
N LYS A 108 16.61 7.33 -7.04
CA LYS A 108 15.40 8.05 -6.63
C LYS A 108 14.95 9.14 -7.61
N THR A 109 15.65 9.35 -8.72
CA THR A 109 15.34 10.43 -9.66
C THR A 109 14.11 10.16 -10.55
N ASP A 110 13.77 8.90 -10.74
CA ASP A 110 12.60 8.50 -11.54
C ASP A 110 11.73 7.51 -10.75
N TYR A 111 10.80 8.06 -10.00
CA TYR A 111 9.95 7.31 -9.08
C TYR A 111 9.22 6.13 -9.74
N HIS A 112 8.60 6.36 -10.90
CA HIS A 112 7.80 5.32 -11.56
C HIS A 112 8.61 4.17 -12.15
N ASN A 113 9.89 4.37 -12.40
CA ASN A 113 10.79 3.35 -12.92
C ASN A 113 11.66 2.70 -11.83
N GLN A 114 11.45 3.03 -10.57
CA GLN A 114 12.11 2.35 -9.48
C GLN A 114 11.61 0.90 -9.37
N PRO A 115 12.51 -0.09 -9.30
CA PRO A 115 12.11 -1.50 -9.43
C PRO A 115 11.16 -1.98 -8.34
N HIS A 116 11.28 -1.49 -7.12
CA HIS A 116 10.35 -1.81 -6.04
C HIS A 116 8.96 -1.20 -6.25
N GLU A 117 8.87 -0.04 -6.90
CA GLU A 117 7.59 0.58 -7.27
C GLU A 117 6.89 -0.20 -8.39
N ILE A 118 7.66 -0.63 -9.40
CA ILE A 118 7.13 -1.48 -10.48
C ILE A 118 6.50 -2.76 -9.89
N GLU A 119 7.23 -3.46 -9.02
CA GLU A 119 6.70 -4.64 -8.34
C GLU A 119 5.46 -4.31 -7.50
N ALA A 120 5.50 -3.21 -6.75
CA ALA A 120 4.37 -2.80 -5.93
C ALA A 120 3.11 -2.51 -6.75
N PHE A 121 3.23 -1.85 -7.90
CA PHE A 121 2.10 -1.62 -8.80
C PHE A 121 1.54 -2.91 -9.41
N GLU A 122 2.41 -3.84 -9.79
CA GLU A 122 1.99 -5.15 -10.31
C GLU A 122 1.24 -5.95 -9.25
N LEU A 123 1.79 -6.03 -8.04
CA LEU A 123 1.17 -6.75 -6.92
C LEU A 123 -0.10 -6.06 -6.40
N GLU A 124 -0.16 -4.73 -6.42
CA GLU A 124 -1.35 -3.97 -6.01
C GLU A 124 -2.60 -4.44 -6.74
N SER A 125 -2.52 -4.61 -8.05
CA SER A 125 -3.66 -5.03 -8.86
C SER A 125 -4.17 -6.42 -8.44
N ILE A 126 -3.27 -7.37 -8.25
CA ILE A 126 -3.60 -8.74 -7.86
C ILE A 126 -4.15 -8.78 -6.43
N ILE A 127 -3.50 -8.10 -5.51
CA ILE A 127 -3.88 -8.08 -4.09
C ILE A 127 -5.20 -7.36 -3.89
N TYR A 128 -5.43 -6.26 -4.60
CA TYR A 128 -6.71 -5.54 -4.54
C TYR A 128 -7.86 -6.41 -5.05
N GLN A 129 -7.66 -7.12 -6.16
CA GLN A 129 -8.65 -8.08 -6.66
C GLN A 129 -8.97 -9.13 -5.59
N ASN A 130 -7.96 -9.77 -5.01
CA ASN A 130 -8.15 -10.78 -3.96
C ASN A 130 -8.89 -10.20 -2.73
N TYR A 131 -8.54 -8.99 -2.35
CA TYR A 131 -9.20 -8.30 -1.25
C TYR A 131 -10.68 -8.07 -1.52
N LEU A 132 -11.04 -7.59 -2.71
CA LEU A 132 -12.43 -7.36 -3.09
C LEU A 132 -13.24 -8.67 -3.13
N GLU A 133 -12.65 -9.73 -3.68
CA GLU A 133 -13.29 -11.04 -3.72
C GLU A 133 -13.56 -11.59 -2.31
N GLU A 134 -12.58 -11.54 -1.44
CA GLU A 134 -12.68 -12.10 -0.08
C GLU A 134 -13.52 -11.26 0.88
N GLN A 135 -13.44 -9.94 0.80
CA GLN A 135 -14.08 -9.03 1.76
C GLN A 135 -15.43 -8.48 1.28
N TYR A 136 -15.65 -8.39 -0.02
CA TYR A 136 -16.85 -7.80 -0.60
C TYR A 136 -17.62 -8.77 -1.50
N GLY A 137 -17.10 -9.96 -1.76
CA GLY A 137 -17.74 -10.94 -2.63
C GLY A 137 -17.82 -10.53 -4.10
N VAL A 138 -16.94 -9.63 -4.55
CA VAL A 138 -16.87 -9.17 -5.94
C VAL A 138 -16.27 -10.27 -6.79
N THR A 139 -16.89 -10.59 -7.92
CA THR A 139 -16.39 -11.66 -8.79
C THR A 139 -15.15 -11.23 -9.57
N PRO A 140 -14.26 -12.16 -9.98
CA PRO A 140 -13.09 -11.84 -10.80
C PRO A 140 -13.43 -11.10 -12.10
N ASP A 141 -14.54 -11.45 -12.73
CA ASP A 141 -14.99 -10.80 -13.98
C ASP A 141 -15.38 -9.34 -13.75
N GLU A 142 -16.09 -9.05 -12.67
CA GLU A 142 -16.43 -7.68 -12.28
C GLU A 142 -15.17 -6.85 -12.01
N VAL A 143 -14.22 -7.39 -11.27
CA VAL A 143 -12.94 -6.72 -11.00
C VAL A 143 -12.16 -6.49 -12.29
N SER A 144 -12.06 -7.49 -13.16
CA SER A 144 -11.34 -7.39 -14.43
C SER A 144 -11.93 -6.32 -15.35
N PHE A 145 -13.25 -6.21 -15.41
CA PHE A 145 -13.93 -5.17 -16.20
C PHE A 145 -13.49 -3.77 -15.76
N PHE A 146 -13.41 -3.53 -14.47
CA PHE A 146 -12.98 -2.24 -13.94
C PHE A 146 -11.50 -1.96 -14.18
N TYR A 147 -10.64 -2.98 -14.13
CA TYR A 147 -9.21 -2.81 -14.40
C TYR A 147 -8.87 -2.61 -15.87
N SER A 148 -9.56 -3.29 -16.78
CA SER A 148 -9.28 -3.20 -18.22
C SER A 148 -9.58 -1.83 -18.83
N ASN A 149 -10.45 -1.06 -18.21
CA ASN A 149 -10.87 0.27 -18.67
C ASN A 149 -10.12 1.43 -18.01
N ARG A 150 -8.99 1.14 -17.36
CA ARG A 150 -8.22 2.13 -16.59
C ARG A 150 -6.77 2.19 -16.96
N LEU A 151 -6.24 3.38 -16.81
CA LEU A 151 -4.80 3.54 -16.64
C LEU A 151 -4.41 2.93 -15.29
N PRO A 152 -3.41 2.05 -15.24
CA PRO A 152 -2.99 1.37 -14.01
C PRO A 152 -2.24 2.32 -13.07
N SER A 153 -2.76 3.50 -12.84
CA SER A 153 -2.17 4.50 -11.98
C SER A 153 -3.07 4.77 -10.80
N ARG A 154 -2.57 4.54 -9.60
CA ARG A 154 -3.23 4.93 -8.37
C ARG A 154 -3.51 6.44 -8.29
N TYR A 155 -2.82 7.24 -9.10
CA TYR A 155 -2.98 8.69 -9.14
C TYR A 155 -4.19 9.16 -9.96
N THR A 156 -4.68 8.36 -10.88
CA THR A 156 -5.86 8.70 -11.68
C THR A 156 -7.17 8.44 -10.96
N GLY A 157 -7.17 7.65 -9.92
CA GLY A 157 -8.13 7.56 -8.84
C GLY A 157 -9.61 7.32 -9.15
N ASN A 158 -9.99 7.13 -10.38
CA ASN A 158 -11.39 6.90 -10.75
C ASN A 158 -11.72 5.42 -10.83
N ILE A 159 -11.87 4.82 -9.69
CA ILE A 159 -12.48 3.51 -9.58
C ILE A 159 -13.99 3.70 -9.54
N ASN A 160 -14.70 2.92 -10.33
CA ASN A 160 -16.14 2.99 -10.34
C ASN A 160 -16.69 2.65 -8.95
N LYS A 161 -17.51 3.55 -8.42
CA LYS A 161 -18.08 3.42 -7.06
C LYS A 161 -19.03 2.23 -6.92
N GLU A 162 -19.50 1.68 -8.02
CA GLU A 162 -20.48 0.58 -8.01
C GLU A 162 -19.88 -0.75 -7.53
N VAL A 163 -18.55 -0.87 -7.50
CA VAL A 163 -17.85 -2.07 -7.03
C VAL A 163 -17.68 -2.10 -5.51
N LEU A 164 -17.80 -0.98 -4.88
CA LEU A 164 -17.58 -0.79 -3.46
C LEU A 164 -18.81 -0.19 -2.79
#